data_87e4dca0f9626e49b8eab891bd39bf8f
#
_entry.id   87e4dca0f9626e49b8eab891bd39bf8f
#
_cell.length_a   1.000
_cell.length_b   1.000
_cell.length_c   1.000
_cell.angle_alpha   90.00
_cell.angle_beta   90.00
_cell.angle_gamma   90.00
#
_symmetry.space_group_name_H-M   'P 1'
#
loop_
_entity.id
_entity.type
_entity.pdbx_description
1 polymer ?
#
loop_
_entity_poly.entity_id
_entity_poly.type
_entity_poly.pdbx_seq_one_letter_code
_entity_poly.pdbx_strand_id
1 'polypeptide(L)'
;YPNEYKMYFIEKTNEFDKWFRKLKDIRAKAKVLFRIQKLQNEEHFGDCKPVGNGISELRINFAKGYRIYFKETDGKIIILLIGGDKSSQQKDIEKAKEIWDKIKE
;
A
#
# COMPACT_ATOMS: atom_id res chain seq x y z
N TYR A 1 24.75 2.26 10.82
CA TYR A 1 24.38 3.61 10.45
C TYR A 1 22.88 3.78 10.56
N PRO A 2 22.41 4.95 10.98
CA PRO A 2 20.99 5.13 11.28
C PRO A 2 20.06 4.80 10.12
N ASN A 3 20.46 5.10 8.89
CA ASN A 3 19.58 4.89 7.74
C ASN A 3 19.33 3.42 7.41
N GLU A 4 20.28 2.57 7.76
CA GLU A 4 20.14 1.14 7.48
C GLU A 4 19.05 0.50 8.32
N TYR A 5 18.83 1.03 9.52
CA TYR A 5 17.87 0.45 10.44
C TYR A 5 16.45 0.95 10.21
N LYS A 6 16.28 1.87 9.27
CA LYS A 6 14.98 2.48 9.01
C LYS A 6 14.36 2.04 7.69
N MET A 7 14.96 1.08 7.02
CA MET A 7 14.37 0.56 5.79
C MET A 7 13.41 -0.55 6.10
N TYR A 8 12.28 -0.51 5.43
CA TYR A 8 11.28 -1.58 5.52
C TYR A 8 11.49 -2.58 4.41
N PHE A 9 11.12 -3.83 4.69
CA PHE A 9 10.99 -4.83 3.64
C PHE A 9 9.57 -4.73 3.10
N ILE A 10 9.44 -4.67 1.79
CA ILE A 10 8.14 -4.57 1.13
C ILE A 10 7.76 -5.94 0.58
N GLU A 11 6.63 -6.46 1.02
CA GLU A 11 6.05 -7.68 0.47
C GLU A 11 4.77 -7.31 -0.27
N LYS A 12 4.49 -8.04 -1.33
CA LYS A 12 3.31 -7.77 -2.17
C LYS A 12 2.49 -9.03 -2.27
N THR A 13 1.18 -8.88 -2.08
CA THR A 13 0.26 -9.99 -2.30
C THR A 13 0.05 -10.19 -3.79
N ASN A 14 -0.49 -11.35 -4.15
CA ASN A 14 -0.88 -11.60 -5.54
C ASN A 14 -1.97 -10.62 -5.97
N GLU A 15 -2.85 -10.26 -5.06
CA GLU A 15 -3.93 -9.29 -5.34
C GLU A 15 -3.36 -7.92 -5.67
N PHE A 16 -2.36 -7.48 -4.92
CA PHE A 16 -1.71 -6.21 -5.22
C PHE A 16 -1.01 -6.24 -6.57
N ASP A 17 -0.25 -7.29 -6.83
CA ASP A 17 0.48 -7.42 -8.10
C ASP A 17 -0.47 -7.42 -9.28
N LYS A 18 -1.60 -8.11 -9.15
CA LYS A 18 -2.60 -8.16 -10.20
C LYS A 18 -3.19 -6.79 -10.48
N TRP A 19 -3.54 -6.07 -9.41
CA TRP A 19 -4.05 -4.71 -9.55
C TRP A 19 -3.03 -3.82 -10.24
N PHE A 20 -1.78 -3.88 -9.80
CA PHE A 20 -0.72 -3.03 -10.34
C PHE A 20 -0.48 -3.31 -11.83
N ARG A 21 -0.46 -4.58 -12.21
CA ARG A 21 -0.25 -4.94 -13.62
C ARG A 21 -1.36 -4.42 -14.52
N LYS A 22 -2.57 -4.30 -13.98
CA LYS A 22 -3.72 -3.85 -14.77
C LYS A 22 -3.79 -2.35 -14.94
N LEU A 23 -2.98 -1.59 -14.23
CA LEU A 23 -2.92 -0.15 -14.41
C LEU A 23 -2.40 0.15 -15.81
N LYS A 24 -3.18 0.91 -16.58
CA LYS A 24 -2.81 1.21 -17.96
C LYS A 24 -2.00 2.49 -18.10
N ASP A 25 -2.19 3.42 -17.16
CA ASP A 25 -1.48 4.69 -17.20
C ASP A 25 -0.08 4.52 -16.66
N ILE A 26 0.91 4.70 -17.54
CA ILE A 26 2.32 4.55 -17.17
C ILE A 26 2.73 5.55 -16.09
N ARG A 27 2.17 6.75 -16.14
CA ARG A 27 2.48 7.78 -15.13
C ARG A 27 1.91 7.38 -13.77
N ALA A 28 0.73 6.75 -13.76
CA ALA A 28 0.16 6.26 -12.51
C ALA A 28 1.05 5.18 -11.91
N LYS A 29 1.53 4.25 -12.74
CA LYS A 29 2.46 3.21 -12.26
C LYS A 29 3.71 3.82 -11.65
N ALA A 30 4.28 4.82 -12.30
CA ALA A 30 5.49 5.48 -11.80
C ALA A 30 5.24 6.14 -10.46
N LYS A 31 4.09 6.80 -10.31
CA LYS A 31 3.76 7.46 -9.04
C LYS A 31 3.52 6.47 -7.91
N VAL A 32 2.89 5.34 -8.23
CA VAL A 32 2.69 4.26 -7.26
C VAL A 32 4.03 3.74 -6.78
N LEU A 33 4.94 3.42 -7.71
CA LEU A 33 6.26 2.92 -7.36
C LEU A 33 7.05 3.91 -6.53
N PHE A 34 6.98 5.19 -6.88
CA PHE A 34 7.68 6.23 -6.15
C PHE A 34 7.21 6.31 -4.69
N ARG A 35 5.89 6.24 -4.48
CA ARG A 35 5.35 6.29 -3.13
C ARG A 35 5.70 5.05 -2.32
N ILE A 36 5.72 3.88 -2.95
CA ILE A 36 6.14 2.65 -2.28
C ILE A 36 7.59 2.78 -1.84
N GLN A 37 8.44 3.34 -2.70
CA GLN A 37 9.84 3.56 -2.38
C GLN A 37 10.01 4.48 -1.17
N LYS A 38 9.17 5.51 -1.07
CA LYS A 38 9.19 6.40 0.09
C LYS A 38 8.76 5.70 1.36
N LEU A 39 7.75 4.83 1.28
CA LEU A 39 7.36 4.01 2.42
C LEU A 39 8.53 3.15 2.88
N GLN A 40 9.23 2.55 1.93
CA GLN A 40 10.35 1.67 2.25
C GLN A 40 11.42 2.38 3.04
N ASN A 41 11.63 3.65 2.75
CA ASN A 41 12.65 4.46 3.41
C ASN A 41 12.15 5.20 4.64
N GLU A 42 11.00 4.81 5.17
CA GLU A 42 10.36 5.46 6.33
C GLU A 42 10.10 6.95 6.11
N GLU A 43 9.92 7.34 4.85
CA GLU A 43 9.63 8.72 4.54
C GLU A 43 8.14 8.91 4.27
N HIS A 44 7.57 9.96 4.83
CA HIS A 44 6.24 10.43 4.47
C HIS A 44 5.11 9.45 4.67
N PHE A 45 4.95 9.01 5.90
CA PHE A 45 3.72 8.33 6.29
C PHE A 45 2.56 9.32 6.45
N GLY A 46 2.82 10.61 6.19
CA GLY A 46 1.85 11.66 6.38
C GLY A 46 0.61 11.56 5.48
N ASP A 47 0.75 10.96 4.31
CA ASP A 47 -0.39 10.74 3.41
C ASP A 47 -1.11 9.44 3.71
N CYS A 48 -0.80 8.81 4.82
CA CYS A 48 -1.40 7.55 5.22
C CYS A 48 -2.39 7.78 6.35
N LYS A 49 -3.45 6.98 6.36
CA LYS A 49 -4.38 7.03 7.48
C LYS A 49 -4.88 5.63 7.79
N PRO A 50 -5.21 5.36 9.06
CA PRO A 50 -5.72 4.04 9.41
C PRO A 50 -7.15 3.85 8.87
N VAL A 51 -7.45 2.62 8.46
CA VAL A 51 -8.79 2.28 7.97
C VAL A 51 -9.40 1.13 8.77
N GLY A 52 -8.76 0.75 9.87
CA GLY A 52 -9.25 -0.31 10.76
C GLY A 52 -8.43 -1.58 10.61
N ASN A 53 -8.51 -2.44 11.63
CA ASN A 53 -7.81 -3.72 11.68
C ASN A 53 -6.28 -3.59 11.55
N GLY A 54 -5.74 -2.43 11.89
CA GLY A 54 -4.31 -2.19 11.77
C GLY A 54 -3.84 -1.95 10.35
N ILE A 55 -4.77 -1.78 9.42
CA ILE A 55 -4.46 -1.52 8.01
C ILE A 55 -4.45 -0.02 7.77
N SER A 56 -3.52 0.43 6.94
CA SER A 56 -3.40 1.83 6.57
C SER A 56 -3.65 2.03 5.08
N GLU A 57 -4.16 3.21 4.75
CA GLU A 57 -4.41 3.63 3.39
C GLU A 57 -3.39 4.67 3.00
N LEU A 58 -2.64 4.42 1.93
CA LEU A 58 -1.72 5.38 1.35
C LEU A 58 -2.40 6.03 0.15
N ARG A 59 -2.52 7.34 0.18
CA ARG A 59 -3.18 8.09 -0.90
C ARG A 59 -2.16 8.63 -1.89
N ILE A 60 -2.50 8.52 -3.15
CA ILE A 60 -1.67 9.05 -4.24
C ILE A 60 -2.55 10.01 -5.03
N ASN A 61 -2.27 11.30 -4.87
CA ASN A 61 -3.08 12.36 -5.50
C ASN A 61 -2.67 12.53 -6.97
N PHE A 62 -3.19 11.66 -7.80
CA PHE A 62 -2.96 11.72 -9.22
C PHE A 62 -4.16 11.12 -9.95
N ALA A 63 -4.64 11.81 -10.96
CA ALA A 63 -5.75 11.34 -11.80
C ALA A 63 -6.94 10.86 -10.97
N LYS A 64 -7.23 9.56 -10.98
CA LYS A 64 -8.39 8.97 -10.28
C LYS A 64 -8.27 8.96 -8.77
N GLY A 65 -7.13 9.39 -8.23
CA GLY A 65 -6.91 9.30 -6.80
C GLY A 65 -6.62 7.88 -6.36
N TYR A 66 -5.44 7.38 -6.70
CA TYR A 66 -5.07 6.00 -6.39
C TYR A 66 -4.82 5.80 -4.91
N ARG A 67 -5.03 4.58 -4.45
CA ARG A 67 -4.84 4.22 -3.06
C ARG A 67 -4.20 2.84 -2.96
N ILE A 68 -3.34 2.69 -1.95
CA ILE A 68 -2.71 1.41 -1.64
C ILE A 68 -3.00 1.10 -0.18
N TYR A 69 -3.47 -0.10 0.09
CA TYR A 69 -3.77 -0.55 1.45
C TYR A 69 -2.67 -1.50 1.90
N PHE A 70 -2.11 -1.21 3.07
CA PHE A 70 -0.96 -1.97 3.53
C PHE A 70 -1.04 -2.22 5.03
N LYS A 71 -0.27 -3.22 5.47
CA LYS A 71 -0.16 -3.58 6.88
C LYS A 71 1.31 -3.62 7.25
N GLU A 72 1.67 -2.90 8.30
CA GLU A 72 3.02 -2.97 8.84
C GLU A 72 3.07 -4.08 9.88
N THR A 73 4.02 -5.00 9.75
CA THR A 73 4.18 -6.11 10.68
C THR A 73 5.61 -6.14 11.20
N ASP A 74 5.77 -6.62 12.42
CA ASP A 74 7.08 -6.82 13.07
C ASP A 74 8.02 -5.64 12.94
N GLY A 75 7.45 -4.45 12.88
CA GLY A 75 8.20 -3.21 12.90
C GLY A 75 8.94 -2.85 11.63
N LYS A 76 9.21 -3.79 10.75
CA LYS A 76 10.02 -3.51 9.56
C LYS A 76 9.50 -4.15 8.28
N ILE A 77 8.38 -4.82 8.33
CA ILE A 77 7.80 -5.45 7.15
C ILE A 77 6.50 -4.75 6.81
N ILE A 78 6.37 -4.30 5.57
CA ILE A 78 5.14 -3.72 5.06
C ILE A 78 4.59 -4.65 4.00
N ILE A 79 3.37 -5.10 4.20
CA ILE A 79 2.69 -5.96 3.24
C ILE A 79 1.68 -5.13 2.46
N LEU A 80 1.88 -5.01 1.16
CA LEU A 80 0.96 -4.30 0.28
C LEU A 80 -0.17 -5.27 -0.05
N LEU A 81 -1.36 -4.99 0.47
CA LEU A 81 -2.49 -5.91 0.41
C LEU A 81 -3.27 -5.81 -0.90
N ILE A 82 -3.63 -4.60 -1.28
CA ILE A 82 -4.36 -4.36 -2.51
C ILE A 82 -4.30 -2.88 -2.84
N GLY A 83 -4.57 -2.54 -4.08
CA GLY A 83 -4.70 -1.15 -4.51
C GLY A 83 -6.05 -0.90 -5.14
N GLY A 84 -6.35 0.36 -5.36
CA GLY A 84 -7.59 0.78 -5.99
C GLY A 84 -7.56 2.27 -6.26
N ASP A 85 -8.73 2.83 -6.54
CA ASP A 85 -8.85 4.26 -6.72
C ASP A 85 -10.00 4.80 -5.86
N LYS A 86 -10.26 6.10 -5.98
CA LYS A 86 -11.25 6.76 -5.16
C LYS A 86 -12.64 6.14 -5.32
N SER A 87 -12.98 5.69 -6.53
CA SER A 87 -14.33 5.18 -6.81
C SER A 87 -14.62 3.84 -6.15
N SER A 88 -13.60 3.06 -5.80
CA SER A 88 -13.77 1.73 -5.21
C SER A 88 -13.29 1.66 -3.76
N GLN A 89 -13.10 2.82 -3.13
CA GLN A 89 -12.45 2.90 -1.83
C GLN A 89 -13.05 1.97 -0.76
N GLN A 90 -14.35 2.02 -0.56
CA GLN A 90 -14.97 1.24 0.51
C GLN A 90 -14.82 -0.26 0.26
N LYS A 91 -15.04 -0.66 -0.97
CA LYS A 91 -14.92 -2.06 -1.39
C LYS A 91 -13.49 -2.55 -1.21
N ASP A 92 -12.52 -1.71 -1.57
CA ASP A 92 -11.12 -2.08 -1.46
C ASP A 92 -10.66 -2.19 -0.01
N ILE A 93 -11.17 -1.33 0.87
CA ILE A 93 -10.88 -1.43 2.31
C ILE A 93 -11.35 -2.78 2.85
N GLU A 94 -12.57 -3.17 2.50
CA GLU A 94 -13.11 -4.45 2.94
C GLU A 94 -12.29 -5.61 2.40
N LYS A 95 -11.88 -5.51 1.13
CA LYS A 95 -11.05 -6.54 0.51
C LYS A 95 -9.69 -6.64 1.20
N ALA A 96 -9.10 -5.50 1.54
CA ALA A 96 -7.83 -5.48 2.24
C ALA A 96 -7.93 -6.21 3.59
N LYS A 97 -9.04 -5.99 4.30
CA LYS A 97 -9.26 -6.67 5.58
C LYS A 97 -9.39 -8.18 5.40
N GLU A 98 -10.09 -8.63 4.37
CA GLU A 98 -10.21 -10.05 4.08
C GLU A 98 -8.86 -10.68 3.77
N ILE A 99 -8.05 -9.98 2.96
CA ILE A 99 -6.73 -10.47 2.59
C ILE A 99 -5.86 -10.59 3.83
N TRP A 100 -5.89 -9.58 4.68
CA TRP A 100 -5.10 -9.60 5.92
C TRP A 100 -5.53 -10.74 6.84
N ASP A 101 -6.84 -10.96 6.97
CA ASP A 101 -7.34 -12.04 7.81
C ASP A 101 -6.83 -13.41 7.37
N LYS A 102 -6.69 -13.63 6.07
CA LYS A 102 -6.16 -14.86 5.54
C LYS A 102 -4.65 -15.00 5.79
N ILE A 103 -3.94 -13.91 5.65
CA ILE A 103 -2.48 -13.91 5.84
C ILE A 103 -2.12 -14.21 7.28
N LYS A 104 -2.81 -13.61 8.23
CA LYS A 104 -2.47 -13.74 9.64
C LYS A 104 -2.85 -15.08 10.23
N GLU A 105 -3.65 -15.88 9.52
CA GLU A 105 -3.93 -17.23 9.93
C GLU A 105 -2.69 -18.09 9.79
#